data_c951c124757ad7c2035bff29aaa68988
#
_entry.id   c951c124757ad7c2035bff29aaa68988
#
_cell.length_a   1.000
_cell.length_b   1.000
_cell.length_c   1.000
_cell.angle_alpha   90.00
_cell.angle_beta   90.00
_cell.angle_gamma   90.00
#
_symmetry.space_group_name_H-M   'P 1'
#
loop_
_entity.id
_entity.type
_entity.pdbx_description
1 polymer ?
#
loop_
_entity_poly.entity_id
_entity_poly.type
_entity_poly.pdbx_seq_one_letter_code
_entity_poly.pdbx_strand_id
1 'polypeptide(L)'
;MWKEVGDREAGRIRPRSFASRIRSHRVASLQLSNRKDIVTPHRGAVNSLQVDLTEGRYLLSGASDGSAAVYDVQCPTDYEGAGLVAKHRHLFVVDKQVEYGHKYAISSAIWYPIDTGLFVTGSFDHYINVWDTNTTQVVINFKMPGKVYRTAMSSLATSHMLIAAGTEDVQVRLCDISSGAFTHTLSGHRDGIMSMDWSTSSEWVLVTGGCDGAIRFWDIRRAGSFLVLDQSQTQFGRRPPLLEKTFMKGLETRALSSGQSSANGRATQKKTNSGSGVKHLSSSRYLRKGAQRLHPGMMSSHSRATAHYGAVTGLKVTADGMYLLSAGSDSRLRLWDIESGCNTLVNFGAMRLQTGKPIQLAVSDDSALIYVPCMTSIKALEMWSGRTSMTFRGHYESVNCCWFSPQDQELYTGSNDRQILVWSPSVSYSEEVDDGNRKEQISVVPPPPHLGRRSVLWRLGFFVEFREIETCKPFNFCLEGLEEFRRIQF
;
A
#
# COMPACT_ATOMS: atom_id res chain seq x y z
N MET A 1 20.43 -10.94 20.28
CA MET A 1 19.20 -10.62 21.00
C MET A 1 19.42 -10.54 22.52
N TRP A 2 19.82 -11.61 23.24
CA TRP A 2 19.99 -11.56 24.70
C TRP A 2 20.99 -10.51 25.19
N LYS A 3 22.12 -10.31 24.47
CA LYS A 3 23.08 -9.25 24.76
C LYS A 3 22.44 -7.85 24.68
N GLU A 4 21.62 -7.61 23.68
CA GLU A 4 20.91 -6.33 23.50
C GLU A 4 19.84 -6.11 24.59
N VAL A 5 19.18 -7.18 25.07
CA VAL A 5 18.28 -7.12 26.22
C VAL A 5 19.06 -6.71 27.47
N GLY A 6 20.19 -7.36 27.74
CA GLY A 6 21.08 -7.00 28.85
C GLY A 6 21.63 -5.58 28.75
N ASP A 7 21.95 -5.10 27.55
CA ASP A 7 22.41 -3.73 27.31
C ASP A 7 21.27 -2.70 27.54
N ARG A 8 20.01 -3.08 27.24
CA ARG A 8 18.83 -2.27 27.55
C ARG A 8 18.58 -2.21 29.06
N GLU A 9 18.60 -3.35 29.74
CA GLU A 9 18.39 -3.46 31.20
C GLU A 9 19.47 -2.71 31.96
N ALA A 10 20.70 -2.77 31.49
CA ALA A 10 21.81 -2.00 32.03
C ALA A 10 21.80 -0.50 31.66
N GLY A 11 20.78 -0.01 30.96
CA GLY A 11 20.65 1.39 30.55
C GLY A 11 21.61 1.84 29.45
N ARG A 12 22.37 0.92 28.84
CA ARG A 12 23.36 1.23 27.78
C ARG A 12 22.69 1.55 26.44
N ILE A 13 21.49 1.02 26.19
CA ILE A 13 20.71 1.26 24.98
C ILE A 13 19.37 1.91 25.35
N ARG A 14 19.04 3.01 24.67
CA ARG A 14 17.73 3.66 24.85
C ARG A 14 16.59 2.75 24.33
N PRO A 15 15.40 2.73 24.97
CA PRO A 15 14.30 1.85 24.57
C PRO A 15 13.90 1.98 23.10
N ARG A 16 13.85 3.20 22.55
CA ARG A 16 13.54 3.43 21.13
C ARG A 16 14.58 2.83 20.20
N SER A 17 15.88 3.00 20.53
CA SER A 17 16.97 2.42 19.73
C SER A 17 16.98 0.89 19.80
N PHE A 18 16.65 0.32 20.96
CA PHE A 18 16.47 -1.11 21.12
C PHE A 18 15.33 -1.63 20.24
N ALA A 19 14.14 -1.02 20.35
CA ALA A 19 12.98 -1.41 19.55
C ALA A 19 13.27 -1.33 18.03
N SER A 20 13.92 -0.25 17.58
CA SER A 20 14.33 -0.08 16.18
C SER A 20 15.28 -1.20 15.72
N ARG A 21 16.30 -1.54 16.51
CA ARG A 21 17.24 -2.63 16.19
C ARG A 21 16.56 -3.99 16.08
N ILE A 22 15.66 -4.30 17.03
CA ILE A 22 14.91 -5.56 16.99
C ILE A 22 14.03 -5.63 15.75
N ARG A 23 13.31 -4.55 15.41
CA ARG A 23 12.49 -4.49 14.19
C ARG A 23 13.35 -4.70 12.94
N SER A 24 14.44 -3.95 12.79
CA SER A 24 15.34 -4.09 11.64
C SER A 24 15.93 -5.50 11.54
N HIS A 25 16.28 -6.13 12.67
CA HIS A 25 16.76 -7.51 12.68
C HIS A 25 15.67 -8.49 12.25
N ARG A 26 14.43 -8.36 12.75
CA ARG A 26 13.30 -9.20 12.34
C ARG A 26 13.03 -9.07 10.85
N VAL A 27 13.00 -7.85 10.33
CA VAL A 27 12.77 -7.58 8.91
C VAL A 27 13.92 -8.12 8.04
N ALA A 28 15.18 -8.06 8.51
CA ALA A 28 16.32 -8.62 7.82
C ALA A 28 16.37 -10.17 7.84
N SER A 29 15.59 -10.81 8.72
CA SER A 29 15.54 -12.28 8.85
C SER A 29 14.26 -12.90 8.27
N LEU A 30 13.50 -12.18 7.46
CA LEU A 30 12.28 -12.70 6.84
C LEU A 30 12.56 -13.91 5.94
N GLN A 31 11.79 -14.95 6.14
CA GLN A 31 11.82 -16.17 5.31
C GLN A 31 10.41 -16.71 5.12
N LEU A 32 10.23 -17.62 4.16
CA LEU A 32 8.94 -18.27 3.97
C LEU A 32 8.52 -18.94 5.28
N SER A 33 7.33 -18.61 5.75
CA SER A 33 6.83 -19.14 7.01
C SER A 33 6.63 -20.65 6.92
N ASN A 34 7.20 -21.37 7.85
CA ASN A 34 6.96 -22.79 8.07
C ASN A 34 5.95 -23.06 9.20
N ARG A 35 5.40 -22.00 9.79
CA ARG A 35 4.47 -22.07 10.94
C ARG A 35 3.06 -21.56 10.61
N LYS A 36 2.94 -20.71 9.60
CA LYS A 36 1.69 -20.04 9.23
C LYS A 36 1.42 -20.28 7.75
N ASP A 37 0.26 -20.84 7.43
CA ASP A 37 -0.20 -21.08 6.07
C ASP A 37 -1.61 -20.50 5.87
N ILE A 38 -1.82 -19.74 4.80
CA ILE A 38 -3.10 -19.14 4.45
C ILE A 38 -3.75 -19.98 3.35
N VAL A 39 -4.85 -20.63 3.70
CA VAL A 39 -5.61 -21.47 2.77
C VAL A 39 -6.60 -20.60 2.00
N THR A 40 -6.28 -20.31 0.74
CA THR A 40 -7.09 -19.42 -0.10
C THR A 40 -8.29 -20.14 -0.72
N PRO A 41 -9.51 -19.54 -0.74
CA PRO A 41 -10.66 -20.06 -1.47
C PRO A 41 -10.66 -19.63 -2.94
N HIS A 42 -9.76 -18.72 -3.33
CA HIS A 42 -9.76 -18.10 -4.65
C HIS A 42 -9.46 -19.07 -5.78
N ARG A 43 -10.23 -18.96 -6.86
CA ARG A 43 -10.02 -19.69 -8.11
C ARG A 43 -9.27 -18.85 -9.16
N GLY A 44 -9.00 -17.60 -8.86
CA GLY A 44 -8.30 -16.65 -9.71
C GLY A 44 -7.08 -16.03 -9.04
N ALA A 45 -6.32 -15.26 -9.80
CA ALA A 45 -5.13 -14.55 -9.33
C ALA A 45 -5.46 -13.60 -8.17
N VAL A 46 -4.64 -13.58 -7.12
CA VAL A 46 -4.74 -12.61 -6.03
C VAL A 46 -4.15 -11.29 -6.50
N ASN A 47 -4.96 -10.23 -6.55
CA ASN A 47 -4.56 -8.92 -7.07
C ASN A 47 -4.34 -7.87 -5.98
N SER A 48 -4.97 -8.01 -4.82
CA SER A 48 -4.90 -7.04 -3.73
C SER A 48 -4.87 -7.74 -2.39
N LEU A 49 -4.07 -7.23 -1.47
CA LEU A 49 -3.95 -7.67 -0.09
C LEU A 49 -3.87 -6.47 0.82
N GLN A 50 -4.57 -6.52 1.96
CA GLN A 50 -4.42 -5.54 3.01
C GLN A 50 -4.77 -6.17 4.36
N VAL A 51 -3.90 -5.98 5.36
CA VAL A 51 -4.25 -6.22 6.75
C VAL A 51 -4.94 -4.96 7.28
N ASP A 52 -5.92 -5.10 8.13
CA ASP A 52 -6.61 -3.98 8.76
C ASP A 52 -5.62 -3.08 9.53
N LEU A 53 -5.93 -1.79 9.57
CA LEU A 53 -5.06 -0.78 10.17
C LEU A 53 -5.29 -0.59 11.67
N THR A 54 -6.41 -1.10 12.19
CA THR A 54 -6.84 -0.90 13.57
C THR A 54 -6.29 -1.96 14.50
N GLU A 55 -6.57 -3.23 14.22
CA GLU A 55 -6.17 -4.36 15.06
C GLU A 55 -4.94 -5.10 14.52
N GLY A 56 -4.66 -4.98 13.19
CA GLY A 56 -3.61 -5.72 12.49
C GLY A 56 -3.85 -7.23 12.49
N ARG A 57 -5.11 -7.62 12.52
CA ARG A 57 -5.55 -9.00 12.70
C ARG A 57 -6.20 -9.60 11.47
N TYR A 58 -6.92 -8.79 10.70
CA TYR A 58 -7.73 -9.29 9.60
C TYR A 58 -7.09 -9.00 8.25
N LEU A 59 -6.72 -10.04 7.52
CA LEU A 59 -6.21 -9.93 6.16
C LEU A 59 -7.38 -10.01 5.17
N LEU A 60 -7.53 -8.97 4.37
CA LEU A 60 -8.45 -8.91 3.23
C LEU A 60 -7.69 -9.23 1.95
N SER A 61 -8.25 -10.10 1.12
CA SER A 61 -7.74 -10.41 -0.21
C SER A 61 -8.80 -10.21 -1.29
N GLY A 62 -8.39 -9.72 -2.45
CA GLY A 62 -9.24 -9.59 -3.63
C GLY A 62 -8.64 -10.32 -4.83
N ALA A 63 -9.47 -11.09 -5.54
CA ALA A 63 -9.00 -11.95 -6.61
C ALA A 63 -9.67 -11.71 -7.97
N SER A 64 -9.04 -12.23 -9.03
CA SER A 64 -9.50 -12.05 -10.40
C SER A 64 -10.73 -12.87 -10.77
N ASP A 65 -11.17 -13.78 -9.93
CA ASP A 65 -12.44 -14.51 -10.09
C ASP A 65 -13.67 -13.71 -9.61
N GLY A 66 -13.45 -12.49 -9.08
CA GLY A 66 -14.48 -11.64 -8.52
C GLY A 66 -14.79 -11.93 -7.06
N SER A 67 -13.99 -12.76 -6.39
CA SER A 67 -14.13 -13.06 -4.97
C SER A 67 -13.22 -12.20 -4.10
N ALA A 68 -13.72 -11.81 -2.91
CA ALA A 68 -12.92 -11.27 -1.83
C ALA A 68 -13.07 -12.14 -0.59
N ALA A 69 -12.00 -12.35 0.15
CA ALA A 69 -11.97 -13.19 1.34
C ALA A 69 -11.25 -12.48 2.50
N VAL A 70 -11.72 -12.74 3.71
CA VAL A 70 -11.13 -12.23 4.94
C VAL A 70 -10.63 -13.38 5.79
N TYR A 71 -9.43 -13.22 6.35
CA TYR A 71 -8.75 -14.22 7.19
C TYR A 71 -8.36 -13.58 8.51
N ASP A 72 -8.43 -14.37 9.59
CA ASP A 72 -7.81 -14.03 10.87
C ASP A 72 -6.35 -14.51 10.84
N VAL A 73 -5.39 -13.59 10.85
CA VAL A 73 -3.97 -13.95 10.79
C VAL A 73 -3.34 -14.18 12.16
N GLN A 74 -4.07 -13.89 13.23
CA GLN A 74 -3.61 -14.13 14.60
C GLN A 74 -4.16 -15.44 15.17
N CYS A 75 -5.43 -15.78 14.87
CA CYS A 75 -6.06 -17.00 15.33
C CYS A 75 -6.13 -18.03 14.21
N PRO A 76 -5.38 -19.13 14.30
CA PRO A 76 -5.49 -20.21 13.31
C PRO A 76 -6.83 -20.92 13.42
N THR A 77 -7.35 -21.38 12.29
CA THR A 77 -8.58 -22.18 12.22
C THR A 77 -8.32 -23.65 12.39
N ASP A 78 -7.12 -24.11 12.07
CA ASP A 78 -6.72 -25.52 12.08
C ASP A 78 -5.20 -25.63 12.17
N TYR A 79 -4.69 -26.85 12.47
CA TYR A 79 -3.27 -27.15 12.54
C TYR A 79 -2.95 -28.39 11.71
N GLU A 80 -1.82 -28.39 11.04
CA GLU A 80 -1.30 -29.53 10.27
C GLU A 80 0.06 -29.97 10.79
N GLY A 81 0.44 -31.23 10.53
CA GLY A 81 1.75 -31.75 10.88
C GLY A 81 2.01 -31.83 12.39
N ALA A 82 1.13 -32.49 13.14
CA ALA A 82 1.18 -32.59 14.62
C ALA A 82 1.15 -31.22 15.32
N GLY A 83 0.45 -30.23 14.74
CA GLY A 83 0.29 -28.92 15.34
C GLY A 83 1.43 -27.93 15.04
N LEU A 84 2.35 -28.27 14.13
CA LEU A 84 3.49 -27.42 13.80
C LEU A 84 3.14 -26.28 12.84
N VAL A 85 2.17 -26.48 11.93
CA VAL A 85 1.74 -25.47 10.97
C VAL A 85 0.33 -25.00 11.29
N ALA A 86 0.20 -23.73 11.63
CA ALA A 86 -1.07 -23.06 11.86
C ALA A 86 -1.72 -22.72 10.50
N LYS A 87 -2.89 -23.27 10.23
CA LYS A 87 -3.67 -22.98 9.02
C LYS A 87 -4.69 -21.89 9.30
N HIS A 88 -4.67 -20.87 8.48
CA HIS A 88 -5.61 -19.77 8.50
C HIS A 88 -6.54 -19.88 7.30
N ARG A 89 -7.75 -20.38 7.56
CA ARG A 89 -8.82 -20.40 6.55
C ARG A 89 -9.57 -19.08 6.58
N HIS A 90 -10.28 -18.80 5.50
CA HIS A 90 -11.13 -17.62 5.43
C HIS A 90 -12.24 -17.67 6.50
N LEU A 91 -12.53 -16.52 7.11
CA LEU A 91 -13.68 -16.33 7.99
C LEU A 91 -14.98 -16.29 7.15
N PHE A 92 -14.94 -15.53 6.07
CA PHE A 92 -16.00 -15.47 5.07
C PHE A 92 -15.43 -15.13 3.69
N VAL A 93 -16.23 -15.39 2.67
CA VAL A 93 -15.95 -15.05 1.26
C VAL A 93 -17.17 -14.40 0.66
N VAL A 94 -16.97 -13.28 -0.03
CA VAL A 94 -17.97 -12.67 -0.89
C VAL A 94 -17.59 -12.97 -2.34
N ASP A 95 -18.54 -13.45 -3.13
CA ASP A 95 -18.32 -13.85 -4.53
C ASP A 95 -19.50 -13.44 -5.42
N LYS A 96 -19.53 -13.97 -6.65
CA LYS A 96 -20.58 -13.67 -7.65
C LYS A 96 -21.98 -14.13 -7.22
N GLN A 97 -22.11 -14.99 -6.21
CA GLN A 97 -23.39 -15.55 -5.76
C GLN A 97 -24.09 -14.60 -4.80
N VAL A 98 -23.34 -13.72 -4.15
CA VAL A 98 -23.88 -12.69 -3.28
C VAL A 98 -24.60 -11.63 -4.13
N GLU A 99 -25.69 -11.10 -3.63
CA GLU A 99 -26.42 -10.02 -4.28
C GLU A 99 -25.48 -8.82 -4.50
N TYR A 100 -25.44 -8.30 -5.73
CA TYR A 100 -24.48 -7.26 -6.19
C TYR A 100 -23.00 -7.70 -6.14
N GLY A 101 -22.69 -9.00 -5.97
CA GLY A 101 -21.33 -9.52 -6.03
C GLY A 101 -20.65 -9.22 -7.37
N HIS A 102 -19.34 -9.01 -7.32
CA HIS A 102 -18.56 -8.68 -8.52
C HIS A 102 -18.55 -9.82 -9.53
N LYS A 103 -18.82 -9.48 -10.80
CA LYS A 103 -18.86 -10.45 -11.92
C LYS A 103 -17.50 -10.62 -12.60
N TYR A 104 -16.63 -9.65 -12.46
CA TYR A 104 -15.29 -9.61 -13.04
C TYR A 104 -14.22 -9.45 -11.95
N ALA A 105 -12.97 -9.43 -12.39
CA ALA A 105 -11.80 -9.36 -11.53
C ALA A 105 -11.86 -8.19 -10.54
N ILE A 106 -11.68 -8.48 -9.26
CA ILE A 106 -11.38 -7.48 -8.26
C ILE A 106 -9.94 -7.04 -8.47
N SER A 107 -9.74 -5.75 -8.69
CA SER A 107 -8.43 -5.13 -8.87
C SER A 107 -7.87 -4.52 -7.59
N SER A 108 -8.76 -4.11 -6.69
CA SER A 108 -8.44 -3.48 -5.42
C SER A 108 -9.41 -3.91 -4.35
N ALA A 109 -8.89 -4.27 -3.18
CA ALA A 109 -9.65 -4.57 -1.99
C ALA A 109 -8.95 -3.86 -0.82
N ILE A 110 -9.67 -3.02 -0.09
CA ILE A 110 -9.12 -2.20 0.99
C ILE A 110 -10.08 -2.20 2.18
N TRP A 111 -9.53 -2.20 3.38
CA TRP A 111 -10.28 -2.00 4.60
C TRP A 111 -10.73 -0.54 4.76
N TYR A 112 -11.86 -0.37 5.41
CA TYR A 112 -12.23 0.93 5.95
C TYR A 112 -11.21 1.30 7.05
N PRO A 113 -10.62 2.51 7.02
CA PRO A 113 -9.44 2.78 7.83
C PRO A 113 -9.71 2.99 9.32
N ILE A 114 -10.97 3.20 9.74
CA ILE A 114 -11.33 3.53 11.13
C ILE A 114 -11.73 2.29 11.92
N ASP A 115 -12.38 1.35 11.28
CA ASP A 115 -12.81 0.09 11.90
C ASP A 115 -12.79 -1.07 10.90
N THR A 116 -13.04 -2.27 11.39
CA THR A 116 -13.13 -3.49 10.58
C THR A 116 -14.56 -3.86 10.18
N GLY A 117 -15.52 -2.98 10.43
CA GLY A 117 -16.94 -3.19 10.10
C GLY A 117 -17.23 -3.10 8.61
N LEU A 118 -16.40 -2.37 7.86
CA LEU A 118 -16.58 -2.16 6.43
C LEU A 118 -15.29 -2.45 5.65
N PHE A 119 -15.46 -2.92 4.40
CA PHE A 119 -14.37 -2.98 3.43
C PHE A 119 -14.88 -2.58 2.04
N VAL A 120 -13.95 -2.16 1.18
CA VAL A 120 -14.25 -1.64 -0.15
C VAL A 120 -13.56 -2.49 -1.20
N THR A 121 -14.29 -2.84 -2.25
CA THR A 121 -13.74 -3.55 -3.40
C THR A 121 -13.99 -2.77 -4.69
N GLY A 122 -12.98 -2.69 -5.54
CA GLY A 122 -13.09 -2.13 -6.89
C GLY A 122 -12.84 -3.21 -7.92
N SER A 123 -13.66 -3.25 -8.98
CA SER A 123 -13.62 -4.32 -9.97
C SER A 123 -13.63 -3.82 -11.41
N PHE A 124 -13.23 -4.69 -12.32
CA PHE A 124 -13.31 -4.48 -13.76
C PHE A 124 -14.74 -4.52 -14.31
N ASP A 125 -15.73 -4.83 -13.47
CA ASP A 125 -17.15 -4.72 -13.80
C ASP A 125 -17.70 -3.29 -13.74
N HIS A 126 -16.84 -2.31 -13.48
CA HIS A 126 -17.15 -0.90 -13.37
C HIS A 126 -17.87 -0.50 -12.07
N TYR A 127 -17.81 -1.35 -11.05
CA TYR A 127 -18.40 -1.06 -9.76
C TYR A 127 -17.36 -0.98 -8.65
N ILE A 128 -17.62 -0.11 -7.70
CA ILE A 128 -17.00 -0.10 -6.39
C ILE A 128 -18.09 -0.45 -5.40
N ASN A 129 -17.88 -1.51 -4.64
CA ASN A 129 -18.80 -1.97 -3.61
C ASN A 129 -18.20 -1.73 -2.23
N VAL A 130 -19.02 -1.19 -1.33
CA VAL A 130 -18.76 -1.09 0.09
C VAL A 130 -19.53 -2.20 0.77
N TRP A 131 -18.84 -3.06 1.50
CA TRP A 131 -19.37 -4.25 2.13
C TRP A 131 -19.42 -4.09 3.65
N ASP A 132 -20.48 -4.60 4.25
CA ASP A 132 -20.56 -4.83 5.69
C ASP A 132 -19.97 -6.21 6.01
N THR A 133 -18.99 -6.25 6.92
CA THR A 133 -18.30 -7.49 7.32
C THR A 133 -19.20 -8.44 8.10
N ASN A 134 -20.20 -7.95 8.82
CA ASN A 134 -21.09 -8.76 9.64
C ASN A 134 -22.16 -9.48 8.80
N THR A 135 -22.77 -8.75 7.89
CA THR A 135 -23.84 -9.28 7.03
C THR A 135 -23.33 -9.87 5.73
N THR A 136 -22.08 -9.54 5.35
CA THR A 136 -21.45 -9.88 4.07
C THR A 136 -22.25 -9.37 2.86
N GLN A 137 -23.01 -8.29 3.06
CA GLN A 137 -23.82 -7.66 2.01
C GLN A 137 -23.25 -6.33 1.58
N VAL A 138 -23.61 -5.91 0.36
CA VAL A 138 -23.24 -4.59 -0.18
C VAL A 138 -24.12 -3.52 0.47
N VAL A 139 -23.51 -2.59 1.18
CA VAL A 139 -24.19 -1.44 1.78
C VAL A 139 -24.41 -0.34 0.74
N ILE A 140 -23.37 -0.06 -0.05
CA ILE A 140 -23.38 0.97 -1.09
C ILE A 140 -22.61 0.48 -2.29
N ASN A 141 -23.07 0.82 -3.49
CA ASN A 141 -22.32 0.60 -4.71
C ASN A 141 -22.19 1.90 -5.52
N PHE A 142 -21.03 2.09 -6.16
CA PHE A 142 -20.78 3.22 -7.05
C PHE A 142 -20.48 2.70 -8.45
N LYS A 143 -21.28 3.18 -9.43
CA LYS A 143 -21.06 2.83 -10.84
C LYS A 143 -20.04 3.78 -11.48
N MET A 144 -18.92 3.24 -11.96
CA MET A 144 -17.85 3.97 -12.60
C MET A 144 -18.01 3.98 -14.13
N PRO A 145 -17.43 4.98 -14.82
CA PRO A 145 -17.49 5.07 -16.29
C PRO A 145 -16.63 4.04 -17.01
N GLY A 146 -15.66 3.44 -16.30
CA GLY A 146 -14.72 2.45 -16.84
C GLY A 146 -14.30 1.44 -15.79
N LYS A 147 -13.42 0.52 -16.18
CA LYS A 147 -12.85 -0.49 -15.26
C LYS A 147 -12.14 0.21 -14.10
N VAL A 148 -12.38 -0.26 -12.90
CA VAL A 148 -11.68 0.23 -11.71
C VAL A 148 -10.31 -0.45 -11.64
N TYR A 149 -9.24 0.33 -11.66
CA TYR A 149 -7.88 -0.19 -11.51
C TYR A 149 -7.40 -0.16 -10.06
N ARG A 150 -7.72 0.90 -9.33
CA ARG A 150 -7.31 1.04 -7.94
C ARG A 150 -8.32 1.88 -7.16
N THR A 151 -8.52 1.52 -5.90
CA THR A 151 -9.22 2.33 -4.90
C THR A 151 -8.28 2.64 -3.75
N ALA A 152 -8.47 3.78 -3.10
CA ALA A 152 -7.70 4.15 -1.92
C ALA A 152 -8.55 5.01 -0.98
N MET A 153 -8.33 4.86 0.33
CA MET A 153 -8.88 5.70 1.38
C MET A 153 -7.77 6.25 2.25
N SER A 154 -7.98 7.42 2.82
CA SER A 154 -7.00 8.04 3.72
C SER A 154 -7.04 7.36 5.08
N SER A 155 -5.91 6.86 5.55
CA SER A 155 -5.78 6.29 6.90
C SER A 155 -5.78 7.34 8.02
N LEU A 156 -5.65 8.61 7.68
CA LEU A 156 -5.63 9.72 8.62
C LEU A 156 -6.95 10.50 8.65
N ALA A 157 -7.86 10.21 7.70
CA ALA A 157 -9.09 11.00 7.56
C ALA A 157 -10.00 10.81 8.77
N THR A 158 -10.29 11.92 9.43
CA THR A 158 -11.30 12.04 10.48
C THR A 158 -12.47 12.92 10.06
N SER A 159 -12.26 13.74 9.03
CA SER A 159 -13.22 14.75 8.56
C SER A 159 -14.02 14.30 7.33
N HIS A 160 -13.61 13.22 6.66
CA HIS A 160 -14.28 12.72 5.46
C HIS A 160 -14.14 11.20 5.31
N MET A 161 -15.12 10.57 4.64
CA MET A 161 -15.13 9.13 4.34
C MET A 161 -15.04 8.90 2.83
N LEU A 162 -14.03 9.51 2.18
CA LEU A 162 -13.93 9.51 0.72
C LEU A 162 -13.13 8.31 0.21
N ILE A 163 -13.71 7.59 -0.74
CA ILE A 163 -13.03 6.60 -1.55
C ILE A 163 -12.53 7.30 -2.81
N ALA A 164 -11.22 7.33 -3.02
CA ALA A 164 -10.65 7.74 -4.30
C ALA A 164 -10.65 6.55 -5.27
N ALA A 165 -11.14 6.77 -6.47
CA ALA A 165 -11.28 5.77 -7.52
C ALA A 165 -10.46 6.13 -8.75
N GLY A 166 -9.49 5.29 -9.08
CA GLY A 166 -8.73 5.30 -10.34
C GLY A 166 -9.29 4.28 -11.31
N THR A 167 -9.65 4.76 -12.48
CA THR A 167 -10.33 3.96 -13.50
C THR A 167 -9.65 4.08 -14.86
N GLU A 168 -10.18 3.36 -15.82
CA GLU A 168 -9.81 3.50 -17.24
C GLU A 168 -10.08 4.91 -17.79
N ASP A 169 -10.90 5.71 -17.09
CA ASP A 169 -11.16 7.11 -17.39
C ASP A 169 -9.98 8.00 -16.96
N VAL A 170 -9.87 9.17 -17.59
CA VAL A 170 -8.80 10.16 -17.31
C VAL A 170 -9.00 10.95 -16.01
N GLN A 171 -10.15 10.77 -15.34
CA GLN A 171 -10.54 11.49 -14.15
C GLN A 171 -10.50 10.59 -12.92
N VAL A 172 -9.94 11.09 -11.83
CA VAL A 172 -10.11 10.49 -10.51
C VAL A 172 -11.47 10.91 -9.95
N ARG A 173 -12.25 9.96 -9.47
CA ARG A 173 -13.54 10.23 -8.82
C ARG A 173 -13.42 10.02 -7.33
N LEU A 174 -14.00 10.93 -6.57
CA LEU A 174 -14.13 10.82 -5.13
C LEU A 174 -15.58 10.45 -4.80
N CYS A 175 -15.74 9.31 -4.13
CA CYS A 175 -17.02 8.75 -3.73
C CYS A 175 -17.13 8.89 -2.22
N ASP A 176 -18.21 9.47 -1.75
CA ASP A 176 -18.47 9.63 -0.33
C ASP A 176 -19.38 8.50 0.17
N ILE A 177 -18.90 7.76 1.16
CA ILE A 177 -19.65 6.65 1.75
C ILE A 177 -20.88 7.18 2.49
N SER A 178 -20.81 8.36 3.13
CA SER A 178 -21.87 8.88 3.95
C SER A 178 -23.11 9.31 3.15
N SER A 179 -22.88 9.91 1.98
CA SER A 179 -23.97 10.37 1.10
C SER A 179 -24.34 9.38 -0.01
N GLY A 180 -23.49 8.37 -0.27
CA GLY A 180 -23.66 7.46 -1.40
C GLY A 180 -23.45 8.11 -2.77
N ALA A 181 -22.85 9.30 -2.82
CA ALA A 181 -22.72 10.10 -4.03
C ALA A 181 -21.26 10.40 -4.42
N PHE A 182 -21.08 10.84 -5.67
CA PHE A 182 -19.79 11.39 -6.11
C PHE A 182 -19.68 12.85 -5.64
N THR A 183 -18.62 13.17 -4.92
CA THR A 183 -18.39 14.53 -4.44
C THR A 183 -17.62 15.38 -5.44
N HIS A 184 -16.49 14.87 -5.89
CA HIS A 184 -15.55 15.61 -6.73
C HIS A 184 -14.95 14.73 -7.81
N THR A 185 -14.53 15.36 -8.91
CA THR A 185 -13.72 14.77 -9.97
C THR A 185 -12.43 15.56 -10.13
N LEU A 186 -11.29 14.87 -10.10
CA LEU A 186 -9.98 15.49 -10.30
C LEU A 186 -9.53 15.25 -11.72
N SER A 187 -9.41 16.33 -12.50
CA SER A 187 -9.09 16.29 -13.92
C SER A 187 -7.66 16.79 -14.18
N GLY A 188 -6.89 16.05 -14.98
CA GLY A 188 -5.53 16.45 -15.34
C GLY A 188 -4.73 15.34 -15.99
N HIS A 189 -5.01 14.06 -15.70
CA HIS A 189 -4.42 12.94 -16.41
C HIS A 189 -4.95 12.88 -17.86
N ARG A 190 -4.17 12.29 -18.75
CA ARG A 190 -4.49 12.16 -20.18
C ARG A 190 -4.91 10.75 -20.58
N ASP A 191 -4.72 9.82 -19.66
CA ASP A 191 -5.05 8.41 -19.82
C ASP A 191 -5.52 7.86 -18.48
N GLY A 192 -5.97 6.61 -18.43
CA GLY A 192 -6.49 5.96 -17.25
C GLY A 192 -5.56 6.03 -16.05
N ILE A 193 -6.12 5.97 -14.86
CA ILE A 193 -5.40 6.06 -13.58
C ILE A 193 -5.20 4.66 -13.03
N MET A 194 -3.94 4.19 -13.01
CA MET A 194 -3.60 2.80 -12.67
C MET A 194 -3.18 2.62 -11.22
N SER A 195 -2.62 3.65 -10.61
CA SER A 195 -2.13 3.58 -9.24
C SER A 195 -2.47 4.84 -8.45
N MET A 196 -2.67 4.68 -7.15
CA MET A 196 -2.93 5.79 -6.23
C MET A 196 -2.57 5.40 -4.80
N ASP A 197 -2.24 6.40 -4.02
CA ASP A 197 -2.04 6.29 -2.57
C ASP A 197 -2.35 7.63 -1.91
N TRP A 198 -2.77 7.61 -0.65
CA TRP A 198 -2.97 8.81 0.14
C TRP A 198 -1.69 9.18 0.88
N SER A 199 -1.54 10.47 1.13
CA SER A 199 -0.47 10.97 1.98
C SER A 199 -0.63 10.44 3.40
N THR A 200 0.49 10.01 4.01
CA THR A 200 0.56 9.61 5.42
C THR A 200 0.80 10.79 6.35
N SER A 201 0.91 12.01 5.81
CA SER A 201 1.10 13.25 6.58
C SER A 201 -0.09 14.20 6.53
N SER A 202 -1.04 14.00 5.59
CA SER A 202 -2.21 14.87 5.41
C SER A 202 -3.40 14.09 4.87
N GLU A 203 -4.55 14.20 5.52
CA GLU A 203 -5.80 13.59 5.08
C GLU A 203 -6.33 14.13 3.73
N TRP A 204 -5.87 15.33 3.32
CA TRP A 204 -6.36 16.04 2.14
C TRP A 204 -5.54 15.79 0.88
N VAL A 205 -4.40 15.14 0.98
CA VAL A 205 -3.47 14.96 -0.14
C VAL A 205 -3.55 13.56 -0.71
N LEU A 206 -3.99 13.49 -1.96
CA LEU A 206 -4.03 12.28 -2.77
C LEU A 206 -2.92 12.30 -3.82
N VAL A 207 -2.25 11.17 -4.05
CA VAL A 207 -1.25 10.97 -5.10
C VAL A 207 -1.78 9.97 -6.12
N THR A 208 -1.68 10.29 -7.39
CA THR A 208 -2.16 9.42 -8.47
C THR A 208 -1.12 9.22 -9.55
N GLY A 209 -1.06 8.02 -10.10
CA GLY A 209 -0.21 7.65 -11.22
C GLY A 209 -1.04 7.14 -12.39
N GLY A 210 -0.86 7.78 -13.54
CA GLY A 210 -1.62 7.50 -14.75
C GLY A 210 -0.90 6.60 -15.75
N CYS A 211 -1.66 6.07 -16.68
CA CYS A 211 -1.14 5.41 -17.88
C CYS A 211 -0.40 6.39 -18.81
N ASP A 212 -0.58 7.70 -18.60
CA ASP A 212 0.14 8.77 -19.28
C ASP A 212 1.59 8.97 -18.78
N GLY A 213 2.01 8.20 -17.78
CA GLY A 213 3.34 8.27 -17.15
C GLY A 213 3.50 9.42 -16.16
N ALA A 214 2.46 10.20 -15.91
CA ALA A 214 2.49 11.31 -14.97
C ALA A 214 2.14 10.85 -13.55
N ILE A 215 2.78 11.46 -12.57
CA ILE A 215 2.40 11.36 -11.15
C ILE A 215 1.94 12.74 -10.71
N ARG A 216 0.75 12.80 -10.12
CA ARG A 216 0.11 14.05 -9.72
C ARG A 216 -0.29 14.02 -8.27
N PHE A 217 -0.07 15.15 -7.58
CA PHE A 217 -0.53 15.40 -6.22
C PHE A 217 -1.72 16.33 -6.25
N TRP A 218 -2.74 15.97 -5.50
CA TRP A 218 -4.01 16.66 -5.43
C TRP A 218 -4.30 17.03 -3.99
N ASP A 219 -4.70 18.27 -3.76
CA ASP A 219 -5.43 18.64 -2.55
C ASP A 219 -6.93 18.53 -2.90
N ILE A 220 -7.61 17.56 -2.30
CA ILE A 220 -9.02 17.26 -2.63
C ILE A 220 -9.99 18.40 -2.35
N ARG A 221 -9.56 19.41 -1.61
CA ARG A 221 -10.32 20.64 -1.36
C ARG A 221 -10.24 21.64 -2.51
N ARG A 222 -9.40 21.38 -3.50
CA ARG A 222 -9.10 22.28 -4.62
C ARG A 222 -9.30 21.58 -5.94
N ALA A 223 -9.70 22.36 -6.93
CA ALA A 223 -9.69 21.89 -8.31
C ALA A 223 -8.25 21.92 -8.86
N GLY A 224 -7.80 20.80 -9.43
CA GLY A 224 -6.50 20.67 -10.09
C GLY A 224 -5.37 20.17 -9.20
N SER A 225 -4.34 19.61 -9.85
CA SER A 225 -3.13 19.13 -9.18
C SER A 225 -2.23 20.29 -8.82
N PHE A 226 -1.69 20.28 -7.60
CA PHE A 226 -0.76 21.31 -7.13
C PHE A 226 0.70 20.97 -7.41
N LEU A 227 1.02 19.70 -7.65
CA LEU A 227 2.35 19.23 -7.99
C LEU A 227 2.26 18.10 -9.01
N VAL A 228 3.14 18.14 -10.01
CA VAL A 228 3.32 17.08 -11.01
C VAL A 228 4.79 16.72 -11.05
N LEU A 229 5.12 15.46 -10.84
CA LEU A 229 6.51 15.00 -10.82
C LEU A 229 7.06 14.88 -12.25
N ASP A 230 8.28 15.33 -12.42
CA ASP A 230 9.03 15.21 -13.68
C ASP A 230 10.41 14.59 -13.41
N GLN A 231 10.72 13.51 -14.11
CA GLN A 231 12.01 12.83 -13.97
C GLN A 231 13.23 13.68 -14.35
N SER A 232 13.02 14.77 -15.12
CA SER A 232 14.08 15.72 -15.45
C SER A 232 14.48 16.60 -14.25
N GLN A 233 13.61 16.66 -13.23
CA GLN A 233 13.87 17.44 -12.02
C GLN A 233 14.52 16.54 -10.96
N THR A 234 15.75 16.87 -10.65
CA THR A 234 16.58 16.11 -9.71
C THR A 234 17.03 17.00 -8.55
N GLN A 235 17.47 16.42 -7.45
CA GLN A 235 17.95 17.14 -6.28
C GLN A 235 19.11 18.12 -6.57
N PHE A 236 19.81 17.96 -7.69
CA PHE A 236 20.93 18.82 -8.09
C PHE A 236 20.48 20.14 -8.75
N GLY A 237 19.50 20.81 -8.21
CA GLY A 237 19.37 22.24 -8.45
C GLY A 237 18.14 22.77 -9.15
N ARG A 238 17.13 21.99 -9.45
CA ARG A 238 15.86 22.53 -9.96
C ARG A 238 14.69 22.04 -9.11
N ARG A 239 14.21 22.93 -8.25
CA ARG A 239 12.90 22.69 -7.61
C ARG A 239 11.83 22.64 -8.71
N PRO A 240 10.88 21.66 -8.66
CA PRO A 240 9.74 21.71 -9.54
C PRO A 240 9.06 23.06 -9.37
N PRO A 241 8.50 23.64 -10.43
CA PRO A 241 7.66 24.81 -10.28
C PRO A 241 6.47 24.39 -9.40
N LEU A 242 6.60 24.62 -8.10
CA LEU A 242 5.45 24.64 -7.22
C LEU A 242 4.51 25.64 -7.89
N LEU A 243 3.30 25.23 -8.21
CA LEU A 243 2.23 26.18 -8.53
C LEU A 243 2.29 27.22 -7.42
N GLU A 244 2.73 28.43 -7.79
CA GLU A 244 3.10 29.51 -6.89
C GLU A 244 2.20 29.54 -5.68
N LYS A 245 2.79 29.75 -4.52
CA LYS A 245 2.14 30.07 -3.26
C LYS A 245 1.24 31.30 -3.42
N THR A 246 0.20 31.20 -4.22
CA THR A 246 -0.83 32.24 -4.39
C THR A 246 -1.70 32.36 -3.15
N PHE A 247 -1.40 31.60 -2.09
CA PHE A 247 -2.26 31.53 -0.92
C PHE A 247 -1.75 32.18 0.35
N MET A 248 -0.55 32.76 0.37
CA MET A 248 -0.05 33.51 1.54
C MET A 248 0.16 35.00 1.29
N LYS A 249 -0.40 35.56 0.21
CA LYS A 249 -0.41 37.04 -0.02
C LYS A 249 -1.83 37.60 -0.01
N GLY A 250 -2.66 37.14 0.86
CA GLY A 250 -4.01 37.67 1.09
C GLY A 250 -4.18 38.46 2.36
N LEU A 251 -3.13 38.68 3.15
CA LEU A 251 -3.29 39.35 4.45
C LEU A 251 -2.15 40.31 4.84
N GLU A 252 -1.44 40.89 3.89
CA GLU A 252 -0.64 42.07 4.25
C GLU A 252 -0.43 42.97 3.04
N THR A 253 -0.70 44.26 3.31
CA THR A 253 -0.36 45.45 2.57
C THR A 253 -1.32 45.97 1.51
N ARG A 254 -2.36 46.60 2.02
CA ARG A 254 -2.84 47.85 1.46
C ARG A 254 -1.92 48.98 2.02
N ALA A 255 -0.93 49.40 1.26
CA ALA A 255 -0.31 50.72 1.41
C ALA A 255 0.58 51.05 0.19
N LEU A 256 0.15 52.07 -0.58
CA LEU A 256 0.92 53.14 -1.25
C LEU A 256 2.17 52.72 -2.07
N SER A 257 2.36 53.07 -3.29
CA SER A 257 2.20 54.30 -4.07
C SER A 257 2.85 54.14 -5.44
N SER A 258 2.22 54.68 -6.46
CA SER A 258 2.73 55.47 -7.59
C SER A 258 4.19 55.35 -8.07
N GLY A 259 4.37 55.24 -9.39
CA GLY A 259 5.56 55.68 -10.08
C GLY A 259 5.88 54.96 -11.40
N GLN A 260 5.43 55.48 -12.51
CA GLN A 260 6.07 55.76 -13.81
C GLN A 260 7.41 55.05 -14.07
N SER A 261 7.79 54.54 -15.23
CA SER A 261 7.65 55.00 -16.62
C SER A 261 8.41 54.01 -17.55
N SER A 262 7.85 53.79 -18.73
CA SER A 262 8.43 53.72 -20.07
C SER A 262 9.87 53.23 -20.31
N ALA A 263 10.03 52.27 -21.27
CA ALA A 263 10.63 52.55 -22.58
C ALA A 263 10.92 51.24 -23.39
N ASN A 264 10.39 51.21 -24.56
CA ASN A 264 10.85 50.76 -25.89
C ASN A 264 12.13 49.93 -26.04
N GLY A 265 12.01 48.87 -26.84
CA GLY A 265 13.13 48.21 -27.49
C GLY A 265 12.67 47.19 -28.56
N ARG A 266 12.71 47.62 -29.78
CA ARG A 266 12.27 47.02 -31.05
C ARG A 266 13.36 46.13 -31.69
N ALA A 267 12.92 45.17 -32.52
CA ALA A 267 13.61 44.52 -33.64
C ALA A 267 14.38 43.23 -33.33
N THR A 268 14.43 42.21 -34.13
CA THR A 268 14.20 41.99 -35.56
C THR A 268 14.13 40.51 -35.86
N GLN A 269 13.41 40.18 -36.89
CA GLN A 269 13.28 38.84 -37.54
C GLN A 269 14.59 38.38 -38.18
N LYS A 270 14.84 37.05 -38.18
CA LYS A 270 15.46 36.38 -39.33
C LYS A 270 14.92 34.97 -39.53
N LYS A 271 14.31 34.78 -40.69
CA LYS A 271 13.96 33.50 -41.34
C LYS A 271 15.23 32.84 -41.86
N THR A 272 15.31 31.52 -41.78
CA THR A 272 15.85 30.70 -42.90
C THR A 272 15.20 29.33 -42.93
N ASN A 273 14.80 28.94 -44.13
CA ASN A 273 14.21 27.67 -44.54
C ASN A 273 15.25 26.57 -44.76
N SER A 274 14.75 25.38 -44.80
CA SER A 274 15.09 24.14 -45.62
C SER A 274 15.27 22.94 -44.71
N GLY A 275 14.69 21.76 -44.90
CA GLY A 275 14.11 21.09 -46.01
C GLY A 275 14.39 19.58 -45.86
N SER A 276 13.46 18.73 -46.33
CA SER A 276 13.56 17.26 -46.55
C SER A 276 13.65 16.38 -45.27
N GLY A 277 12.79 15.48 -44.92
CA GLY A 277 12.06 14.47 -45.71
C GLY A 277 12.66 13.08 -45.49
N VAL A 278 12.08 12.24 -44.65
CA VAL A 278 12.03 10.77 -44.86
C VAL A 278 10.85 10.20 -44.05
N LYS A 279 10.01 9.46 -44.77
CA LYS A 279 8.88 8.68 -44.25
C LYS A 279 9.37 7.35 -43.69
N HIS A 280 8.87 6.93 -42.55
CA HIS A 280 8.70 5.49 -42.27
C HIS A 280 7.33 5.24 -41.63
N LEU A 281 6.57 4.41 -42.34
CA LEU A 281 5.30 3.82 -41.89
C LEU A 281 5.56 2.75 -40.81
N SER A 282 4.75 2.71 -39.77
CA SER A 282 4.15 1.46 -39.33
C SER A 282 2.88 1.73 -38.52
N SER A 283 1.86 1.03 -38.94
CA SER A 283 0.48 1.08 -38.51
C SER A 283 0.23 0.43 -37.20
N SER A 284 -0.58 1.06 -36.36
CA SER A 284 -1.63 0.34 -35.62
C SER A 284 -2.69 1.36 -35.21
N ARG A 285 -3.79 1.35 -35.95
CA ARG A 285 -4.96 2.17 -35.64
C ARG A 285 -5.86 1.42 -34.69
N TYR A 286 -5.90 1.84 -33.44
CA TYR A 286 -7.08 1.68 -32.62
C TYR A 286 -7.81 3.00 -32.55
N LEU A 287 -9.04 2.98 -33.03
CA LEU A 287 -9.97 4.11 -33.05
C LEU A 287 -10.28 4.60 -31.66
N ARG A 288 -9.70 5.73 -31.24
CA ARG A 288 -10.14 6.52 -30.11
C ARG A 288 -11.09 7.60 -30.57
N LYS A 289 -12.35 7.54 -30.10
CA LYS A 289 -13.31 8.63 -30.23
C LYS A 289 -12.87 9.81 -29.37
N GLY A 290 -12.56 10.94 -30.04
CA GLY A 290 -12.88 12.28 -29.61
C GLY A 290 -12.25 12.88 -28.36
N ALA A 291 -10.92 12.91 -28.22
CA ALA A 291 -10.27 13.97 -27.47
C ALA A 291 -9.65 14.97 -28.49
N GLN A 292 -10.08 16.22 -28.46
CA GLN A 292 -9.44 17.29 -29.24
C GLN A 292 -7.96 17.36 -28.84
N ARG A 293 -7.07 16.97 -29.75
CA ARG A 293 -5.63 17.08 -29.56
C ARG A 293 -5.25 18.56 -29.61
N LEU A 294 -5.06 19.19 -28.46
CA LEU A 294 -4.42 20.48 -28.36
C LEU A 294 -3.03 20.41 -29.03
N HIS A 295 -2.69 21.45 -29.78
CA HIS A 295 -1.40 21.56 -30.47
C HIS A 295 -0.27 21.46 -29.43
N PRO A 296 0.85 20.70 -29.64
CA PRO A 296 1.92 20.52 -28.68
C PRO A 296 2.51 21.80 -28.10
N GLY A 297 2.41 22.92 -28.79
CA GLY A 297 2.86 24.25 -28.35
C GLY A 297 1.94 24.93 -27.32
N MET A 298 0.71 24.46 -27.14
CA MET A 298 -0.27 25.05 -26.20
C MET A 298 -0.32 24.34 -24.85
N MET A 299 0.48 23.30 -24.66
CA MET A 299 0.51 22.58 -23.41
C MET A 299 1.40 23.29 -22.38
N SER A 300 0.88 23.48 -21.15
CA SER A 300 1.69 23.99 -20.05
C SER A 300 2.85 23.02 -19.75
N SER A 301 3.90 23.49 -19.09
CA SER A 301 5.02 22.67 -18.64
C SER A 301 4.54 21.48 -17.81
N HIS A 302 3.54 21.70 -16.95
CA HIS A 302 2.91 20.63 -16.14
C HIS A 302 2.23 19.54 -16.98
N SER A 303 1.73 19.88 -18.16
CA SER A 303 1.13 18.91 -19.06
C SER A 303 2.16 18.04 -19.79
N ARG A 304 3.43 18.44 -19.82
CA ARG A 304 4.54 17.72 -20.44
C ARG A 304 5.37 16.91 -19.46
N ALA A 305 5.21 17.18 -18.16
CA ALA A 305 5.94 16.50 -17.12
C ALA A 305 5.61 15.00 -17.12
N THR A 306 6.65 14.17 -17.07
CA THR A 306 6.55 12.72 -17.02
C THR A 306 7.44 12.15 -15.95
N ALA A 307 6.85 11.38 -15.06
CA ALA A 307 7.60 10.65 -14.03
C ALA A 307 8.18 9.33 -14.57
N HIS A 308 7.45 8.66 -15.48
CA HIS A 308 7.86 7.42 -16.12
C HIS A 308 7.63 7.47 -17.63
N TYR A 309 8.43 6.74 -18.41
CA TYR A 309 8.26 6.59 -19.86
C TYR A 309 7.14 5.62 -20.26
N GLY A 310 6.25 5.30 -19.38
CA GLY A 310 5.09 4.44 -19.58
C GLY A 310 4.14 4.57 -18.41
N ALA A 311 3.16 3.68 -18.32
CA ALA A 311 2.18 3.69 -17.25
C ALA A 311 2.83 3.58 -15.88
N VAL A 312 2.33 4.36 -14.91
CA VAL A 312 2.71 4.24 -13.50
C VAL A 312 1.88 3.11 -12.88
N THR A 313 2.50 1.95 -12.73
CA THR A 313 1.81 0.72 -12.31
C THR A 313 1.68 0.57 -10.81
N GLY A 314 2.54 1.21 -10.03
CA GLY A 314 2.50 1.16 -8.56
C GLY A 314 2.97 2.45 -7.92
N LEU A 315 2.31 2.82 -6.83
CA LEU A 315 2.65 3.95 -5.97
C LEU A 315 2.61 3.52 -4.51
N LYS A 316 3.53 4.04 -3.70
CA LYS A 316 3.48 3.90 -2.25
C LYS A 316 4.15 5.09 -1.59
N VAL A 317 3.42 5.78 -0.72
CA VAL A 317 3.97 6.81 0.17
C VAL A 317 4.63 6.13 1.36
N THR A 318 5.78 6.61 1.79
CA THR A 318 6.48 6.11 2.98
C THR A 318 5.71 6.44 4.27
N ALA A 319 5.93 5.65 5.32
CA ALA A 319 5.22 5.82 6.58
C ALA A 319 5.45 7.19 7.22
N ASP A 320 6.64 7.80 7.00
CA ASP A 320 6.99 9.13 7.46
C ASP A 320 6.38 10.27 6.60
N GLY A 321 5.77 9.94 5.46
CA GLY A 321 5.19 10.91 4.54
C GLY A 321 6.18 11.77 3.77
N MET A 322 7.48 11.49 3.87
CA MET A 322 8.53 12.31 3.26
C MET A 322 8.84 11.90 1.82
N TYR A 323 8.66 10.63 1.49
CA TYR A 323 9.04 10.08 0.19
C TYR A 323 7.90 9.33 -0.49
N LEU A 324 7.94 9.35 -1.81
CA LEU A 324 7.04 8.58 -2.67
C LEU A 324 7.85 7.59 -3.49
N LEU A 325 7.47 6.33 -3.44
CA LEU A 325 7.97 5.28 -4.30
C LEU A 325 7.04 5.12 -5.50
N SER A 326 7.60 5.06 -6.71
CA SER A 326 6.83 4.80 -7.92
C SER A 326 7.45 3.72 -8.78
N ALA A 327 6.60 2.84 -9.29
CA ALA A 327 6.96 1.80 -10.26
C ALA A 327 6.28 2.07 -11.59
N GLY A 328 7.00 1.93 -12.68
CA GLY A 328 6.48 2.16 -14.02
C GLY A 328 6.63 0.96 -14.95
N SER A 329 5.82 0.95 -16.00
CA SER A 329 5.93 -0.03 -17.09
C SER A 329 7.23 0.10 -17.90
N ASP A 330 8.02 1.17 -17.65
CA ASP A 330 9.39 1.33 -18.14
C ASP A 330 10.41 0.47 -17.37
N SER A 331 9.93 -0.45 -16.51
CA SER A 331 10.77 -1.34 -15.68
C SER A 331 11.69 -0.59 -14.73
N ARG A 332 11.30 0.61 -14.33
CA ARG A 332 12.04 1.45 -13.40
C ARG A 332 11.25 1.67 -12.12
N LEU A 333 11.98 1.66 -11.02
CA LEU A 333 11.52 2.12 -9.71
C LEU A 333 12.19 3.48 -9.46
N ARG A 334 11.44 4.45 -8.94
CA ARG A 334 11.94 5.77 -8.60
C ARG A 334 11.49 6.17 -7.21
N LEU A 335 12.38 6.83 -6.50
CA LEU A 335 12.12 7.44 -5.21
C LEU A 335 12.10 8.95 -5.35
N TRP A 336 11.05 9.58 -4.87
CA TRP A 336 10.83 11.01 -4.96
C TRP A 336 10.77 11.61 -3.57
N ASP A 337 11.43 12.72 -3.39
CA ASP A 337 11.25 13.56 -2.21
C ASP A 337 9.99 14.40 -2.41
N ILE A 338 9.01 14.24 -1.52
CA ILE A 338 7.70 14.88 -1.64
C ILE A 338 7.79 16.37 -1.43
N GLU A 339 8.64 16.84 -0.51
CA GLU A 339 8.79 18.26 -0.21
C GLU A 339 9.35 19.03 -1.41
N SER A 340 10.43 18.54 -2.00
CA SER A 340 11.05 19.17 -3.16
C SER A 340 10.41 18.81 -4.49
N GLY A 341 9.66 17.69 -4.55
CA GLY A 341 9.12 17.10 -5.77
C GLY A 341 10.18 16.54 -6.72
N CYS A 342 11.41 16.37 -6.24
CA CYS A 342 12.56 15.97 -7.03
C CYS A 342 12.81 14.45 -6.94
N ASN A 343 13.33 13.88 -8.04
CA ASN A 343 13.84 12.51 -8.02
C ASN A 343 15.14 12.45 -7.19
N THR A 344 15.20 11.54 -6.24
CA THR A 344 16.37 11.33 -5.38
C THR A 344 17.55 10.68 -6.09
N LEU A 345 17.35 10.21 -7.34
CA LEU A 345 18.36 9.53 -8.17
C LEU A 345 18.91 8.23 -7.58
N VAL A 346 18.22 7.62 -6.62
CA VAL A 346 18.59 6.29 -6.13
C VAL A 346 18.46 5.29 -7.29
N ASN A 347 19.53 4.53 -7.51
CA ASN A 347 19.57 3.54 -8.59
C ASN A 347 19.14 2.16 -8.09
N PHE A 348 17.89 1.81 -8.32
CA PHE A 348 17.35 0.49 -8.01
C PHE A 348 17.67 -0.58 -9.06
N GLY A 349 18.41 -0.21 -10.13
CA GLY A 349 18.68 -1.09 -11.24
C GLY A 349 17.46 -1.34 -12.14
N ALA A 350 17.64 -2.21 -13.14
CA ALA A 350 16.53 -2.64 -13.98
C ALA A 350 15.75 -3.78 -13.32
N MET A 351 14.42 -3.67 -13.35
CA MET A 351 13.55 -4.66 -12.75
C MET A 351 12.57 -5.22 -13.77
N ARG A 352 12.26 -6.51 -13.66
CA ARG A 352 11.22 -7.13 -14.48
C ARG A 352 9.87 -6.92 -13.80
N LEU A 353 9.28 -5.75 -13.99
CA LEU A 353 7.95 -5.41 -13.46
C LEU A 353 6.86 -5.87 -14.43
N GLN A 354 5.67 -6.12 -13.91
CA GLN A 354 4.50 -6.33 -14.75
C GLN A 354 4.09 -5.00 -15.41
N THR A 355 3.87 -5.01 -16.72
CA THR A 355 3.63 -3.79 -17.49
C THR A 355 2.15 -3.51 -17.76
N GLY A 356 1.30 -4.52 -17.70
CA GLY A 356 -0.11 -4.41 -18.11
C GLY A 356 -1.12 -4.35 -16.96
N LYS A 357 -0.67 -4.43 -15.70
CA LYS A 357 -1.54 -4.46 -14.53
C LYS A 357 -1.00 -3.55 -13.43
N PRO A 358 -1.89 -3.00 -12.58
CA PRO A 358 -1.44 -2.37 -11.35
C PRO A 358 -0.73 -3.38 -10.46
N ILE A 359 0.34 -2.95 -9.82
CA ILE A 359 1.09 -3.73 -8.83
C ILE A 359 0.97 -3.05 -7.46
N GLN A 360 0.94 -3.83 -6.41
CA GLN A 360 0.94 -3.31 -5.06
C GLN A 360 2.33 -3.43 -4.45
N LEU A 361 2.93 -2.28 -4.14
CA LEU A 361 4.21 -2.15 -3.46
C LEU A 361 3.99 -2.14 -1.95
N ALA A 362 5.00 -2.58 -1.19
CA ALA A 362 5.02 -2.41 0.26
C ALA A 362 6.34 -1.79 0.71
N VAL A 363 6.31 -1.13 1.85
CA VAL A 363 7.47 -0.50 2.50
C VAL A 363 7.47 -0.93 3.95
N SER A 364 8.64 -1.19 4.52
CA SER A 364 8.77 -1.48 5.95
C SER A 364 8.42 -0.25 6.79
N ASP A 365 8.00 -0.48 8.04
CA ASP A 365 7.57 0.57 8.97
C ASP A 365 8.65 1.63 9.22
N ASP A 366 9.92 1.20 9.25
CA ASP A 366 11.09 2.07 9.39
C ASP A 366 11.52 2.76 8.08
N SER A 367 10.78 2.54 6.99
CA SER A 367 11.11 3.02 5.64
C SER A 367 12.52 2.63 5.15
N ALA A 368 13.10 1.57 5.73
CA ALA A 368 14.43 1.09 5.34
C ALA A 368 14.39 0.16 4.13
N LEU A 369 13.37 -0.70 4.04
CA LEU A 369 13.21 -1.67 2.98
C LEU A 369 11.95 -1.44 2.16
N ILE A 370 12.08 -1.69 0.87
CA ILE A 370 11.00 -1.64 -0.12
C ILE A 370 10.80 -3.04 -0.67
N TYR A 371 9.56 -3.51 -0.69
CA TYR A 371 9.19 -4.80 -1.28
C TYR A 371 8.51 -4.60 -2.61
N VAL A 372 9.11 -5.15 -3.66
CA VAL A 372 8.68 -4.95 -5.05
C VAL A 372 8.40 -6.30 -5.70
N PRO A 373 7.17 -6.53 -6.17
CA PRO A 373 6.86 -7.68 -7.01
C PRO A 373 7.65 -7.66 -8.32
N CYS A 374 8.44 -8.70 -8.57
CA CYS A 374 9.27 -8.84 -9.76
C CYS A 374 9.04 -10.20 -10.41
N MET A 375 8.05 -10.29 -11.30
CA MET A 375 7.59 -11.54 -11.89
C MET A 375 7.24 -12.57 -10.80
N THR A 376 7.91 -13.72 -10.74
CA THR A 376 7.66 -14.81 -9.79
C THR A 376 8.32 -14.62 -8.42
N SER A 377 9.01 -13.51 -8.19
CA SER A 377 9.73 -13.24 -6.94
C SER A 377 9.44 -11.84 -6.42
N ILE A 378 9.69 -11.62 -5.15
CA ILE A 378 9.66 -10.30 -4.54
C ILE A 378 11.10 -9.90 -4.20
N LYS A 379 11.48 -8.69 -4.55
CA LYS A 379 12.78 -8.12 -4.17
C LYS A 379 12.59 -7.19 -2.99
N ALA A 380 13.36 -7.41 -1.92
CA ALA A 380 13.56 -6.42 -0.87
C ALA A 380 14.75 -5.54 -1.24
N LEU A 381 14.52 -4.26 -1.35
CA LEU A 381 15.53 -3.26 -1.75
C LEU A 381 15.73 -2.29 -0.59
N GLU A 382 16.99 -1.94 -0.33
CA GLU A 382 17.29 -0.85 0.58
C GLU A 382 16.87 0.48 -0.05
N MET A 383 16.10 1.28 0.68
CA MET A 383 15.52 2.51 0.14
C MET A 383 16.57 3.50 -0.33
N TRP A 384 17.67 3.65 0.41
CA TRP A 384 18.65 4.70 0.16
C TRP A 384 19.80 4.29 -0.74
N SER A 385 20.21 3.02 -0.71
CA SER A 385 21.27 2.51 -1.56
C SER A 385 20.75 1.94 -2.89
N GLY A 386 19.47 1.58 -2.94
CA GLY A 386 18.86 0.88 -4.07
C GLY A 386 19.35 -0.56 -4.24
N ARG A 387 20.14 -1.07 -3.30
CA ARG A 387 20.70 -2.44 -3.37
C ARG A 387 19.62 -3.45 -3.00
N THR A 388 19.65 -4.60 -3.68
CA THR A 388 18.82 -5.73 -3.29
C THR A 388 19.41 -6.36 -2.02
N SER A 389 18.64 -6.28 -0.94
CA SER A 389 18.98 -6.93 0.33
C SER A 389 18.63 -8.41 0.28
N MET A 390 17.38 -8.72 -0.13
CA MET A 390 16.86 -10.08 -0.19
C MET A 390 16.00 -10.30 -1.42
N THR A 391 15.86 -11.58 -1.82
CA THR A 391 14.92 -11.98 -2.86
C THR A 391 14.10 -13.16 -2.36
N PHE A 392 12.79 -12.97 -2.25
CA PHE A 392 11.85 -13.98 -1.81
C PHE A 392 11.35 -14.79 -3.00
N ARG A 393 11.50 -16.10 -2.94
CA ARG A 393 11.08 -17.05 -3.97
C ARG A 393 10.20 -18.12 -3.35
N GLY A 394 9.04 -18.34 -3.93
CA GLY A 394 8.05 -19.32 -3.44
C GLY A 394 6.86 -19.42 -4.36
N HIS A 395 6.53 -18.32 -5.06
CA HIS A 395 5.45 -18.31 -6.05
C HIS A 395 5.89 -18.93 -7.38
N TYR A 396 4.95 -19.64 -8.03
CA TYR A 396 5.17 -20.26 -9.33
C TYR A 396 4.84 -19.34 -10.50
N GLU A 397 3.95 -18.37 -10.27
CA GLU A 397 3.53 -17.37 -11.24
C GLU A 397 3.84 -15.95 -10.77
N SER A 398 3.47 -14.96 -11.60
CA SER A 398 3.74 -13.56 -11.32
C SER A 398 3.05 -13.06 -10.05
N VAL A 399 3.80 -12.42 -9.19
CA VAL A 399 3.32 -11.76 -7.97
C VAL A 399 2.70 -10.42 -8.34
N ASN A 400 1.46 -10.17 -7.90
CA ASN A 400 0.72 -8.95 -8.20
C ASN A 400 0.76 -7.95 -7.04
N CYS A 401 0.74 -8.46 -5.82
CA CYS A 401 0.59 -7.64 -4.62
C CYS A 401 1.47 -8.12 -3.48
N CYS A 402 1.88 -7.18 -2.66
CA CYS A 402 2.52 -7.43 -1.39
C CYS A 402 2.02 -6.43 -0.35
N TRP A 403 1.94 -6.88 0.90
CA TRP A 403 1.56 -6.08 2.05
C TRP A 403 2.47 -6.40 3.23
N PHE A 404 3.06 -5.38 3.83
CA PHE A 404 3.88 -5.52 5.02
C PHE A 404 3.05 -5.14 6.25
N SER A 405 2.94 -6.07 7.21
CA SER A 405 2.30 -5.82 8.51
C SER A 405 3.33 -5.25 9.48
N PRO A 406 3.19 -4.01 9.93
CA PRO A 406 4.12 -3.42 10.88
C PRO A 406 3.98 -4.00 12.29
N GLN A 407 2.85 -4.61 12.61
CA GLN A 407 2.58 -5.19 13.94
C GLN A 407 3.32 -6.52 14.10
N ASP A 408 3.10 -7.46 13.20
CA ASP A 408 3.73 -8.78 13.25
C ASP A 408 5.13 -8.80 12.62
N GLN A 409 5.50 -7.75 11.88
CA GLN A 409 6.71 -7.69 11.06
C GLN A 409 6.74 -8.81 10.02
N GLU A 410 5.58 -9.11 9.43
CA GLU A 410 5.41 -10.13 8.41
C GLU A 410 5.07 -9.50 7.05
N LEU A 411 5.49 -10.17 5.99
CA LEU A 411 5.17 -9.78 4.62
C LEU A 411 4.20 -10.81 4.03
N TYR A 412 3.06 -10.34 3.54
CA TYR A 412 2.06 -11.12 2.81
C TYR A 412 2.20 -10.85 1.32
N THR A 413 2.14 -11.90 0.50
CA THR A 413 2.32 -11.79 -0.96
C THR A 413 1.28 -12.60 -1.69
N GLY A 414 0.68 -12.01 -2.73
CA GLY A 414 -0.35 -12.64 -3.56
C GLY A 414 0.06 -12.68 -5.02
N SER A 415 -0.23 -13.80 -5.69
CA SER A 415 0.22 -14.10 -7.03
C SER A 415 -0.89 -14.61 -7.95
N ASN A 416 -0.58 -14.72 -9.23
CA ASN A 416 -1.42 -15.39 -10.21
C ASN A 416 -1.60 -16.89 -9.93
N ASP A 417 -0.71 -17.51 -9.17
CA ASP A 417 -0.81 -18.91 -8.74
C ASP A 417 -1.93 -19.16 -7.71
N ARG A 418 -2.71 -18.13 -7.37
CA ARG A 418 -3.83 -18.13 -6.43
C ARG A 418 -3.43 -18.32 -4.97
N GLN A 419 -2.13 -18.35 -4.68
CA GLN A 419 -1.60 -18.53 -3.33
C GLN A 419 -1.36 -17.17 -2.66
N ILE A 420 -1.52 -17.17 -1.34
CA ILE A 420 -1.04 -16.10 -0.46
C ILE A 420 0.06 -16.71 0.39
N LEU A 421 1.29 -16.21 0.24
CA LEU A 421 2.42 -16.68 1.02
C LEU A 421 2.73 -15.67 2.12
N VAL A 422 3.11 -16.22 3.28
CA VAL A 422 3.51 -15.46 4.47
C VAL A 422 5.01 -15.58 4.65
N TRP A 423 5.67 -14.44 4.82
CA TRP A 423 7.09 -14.35 5.12
C TRP A 423 7.25 -13.80 6.53
N SER A 424 7.71 -14.66 7.42
CA SER A 424 7.86 -14.37 8.85
C SER A 424 9.33 -14.26 9.25
N PRO A 425 9.68 -13.51 10.32
CA PRO A 425 11.03 -13.48 10.84
C PRO A 425 11.48 -14.88 11.29
N SER A 426 12.71 -15.27 10.93
CA SER A 426 13.27 -16.53 11.39
C SER A 426 13.45 -16.50 12.90
N VAL A 427 12.90 -17.50 13.58
CA VAL A 427 13.20 -17.74 15.00
C VAL A 427 14.44 -18.66 15.02
N SER A 428 15.60 -18.05 15.08
CA SER A 428 16.83 -18.82 15.38
C SER A 428 16.78 -19.24 16.84
N TYR A 429 16.39 -20.47 17.09
CA TYR A 429 16.88 -21.16 18.29
C TYR A 429 18.35 -21.40 18.03
N SER A 430 19.23 -20.62 18.63
CA SER A 430 20.60 -21.08 18.84
C SER A 430 20.51 -22.26 19.83
N GLU A 431 20.40 -23.46 19.31
CA GLU A 431 20.91 -24.61 20.01
C GLU A 431 22.42 -24.39 20.06
N GLU A 432 22.90 -23.71 21.09
CA GLU A 432 24.26 -23.90 21.54
C GLU A 432 24.30 -25.37 22.00
N VAL A 433 24.72 -26.21 21.07
CA VAL A 433 25.21 -27.55 21.40
C VAL A 433 26.47 -27.29 22.22
N ASP A 434 26.28 -27.29 23.54
CA ASP A 434 27.38 -27.38 24.51
C ASP A 434 28.00 -28.78 24.31
N ASP A 435 28.99 -28.87 23.49
CA ASP A 435 29.77 -30.07 23.23
C ASP A 435 30.76 -30.28 24.39
N GLY A 436 30.17 -30.42 25.59
CA GLY A 436 30.81 -30.67 26.85
C GLY A 436 30.44 -32.04 27.40
N ASN A 437 31.18 -33.04 26.95
CA ASN A 437 31.41 -34.36 27.55
C ASN A 437 30.96 -34.50 29.02
N ARG A 438 29.76 -35.00 29.29
CA ARG A 438 29.41 -35.67 30.53
C ARG A 438 28.38 -36.79 30.29
N LYS A 439 28.89 -38.01 30.26
CA LYS A 439 28.12 -39.22 30.50
C LYS A 439 27.61 -39.18 31.92
N GLU A 440 26.35 -38.85 32.13
CA GLU A 440 25.62 -39.20 33.34
C GLU A 440 24.41 -40.07 32.99
N GLN A 441 24.48 -41.29 33.47
CA GLN A 441 23.38 -42.26 33.44
C GLN A 441 22.19 -41.70 34.22
N ILE A 442 21.10 -41.40 33.53
CA ILE A 442 19.84 -41.08 34.18
C ILE A 442 19.09 -42.42 34.38
N SER A 443 19.08 -42.89 35.58
CA SER A 443 18.19 -43.96 36.06
C SER A 443 16.75 -43.41 36.12
N VAL A 444 15.87 -44.07 35.41
CA VAL A 444 14.42 -43.81 35.42
C VAL A 444 13.86 -44.29 36.77
N VAL A 445 13.40 -43.35 37.60
CA VAL A 445 12.60 -43.63 38.79
C VAL A 445 11.14 -43.27 38.45
N PRO A 446 10.18 -44.19 38.67
CA PRO A 446 8.77 -43.90 38.47
C PRO A 446 8.19 -42.97 39.55
N PRO A 447 7.12 -42.21 39.27
CA PRO A 447 6.55 -41.26 40.24
C PRO A 447 5.76 -41.98 41.36
N PRO A 448 5.78 -41.47 42.60
CA PRO A 448 4.95 -41.98 43.67
C PRO A 448 3.53 -41.40 43.64
N PRO A 449 2.54 -42.13 44.25
CA PRO A 449 1.14 -41.73 44.20
C PRO A 449 0.77 -40.66 45.25
N HIS A 450 -0.28 -39.97 44.91
CA HIS A 450 -1.07 -38.97 45.65
C HIS A 450 -0.85 -38.83 47.16
N LEU A 451 -0.65 -37.58 47.62
CA LEU A 451 -1.22 -37.07 48.88
C LEU A 451 -1.15 -35.54 49.00
N GLY A 452 -2.29 -34.94 49.18
CA GLY A 452 -2.61 -33.91 50.17
C GLY A 452 -1.92 -32.53 50.13
N ARG A 453 -2.74 -31.55 49.85
CA ARG A 453 -2.63 -30.10 50.20
C ARG A 453 -1.68 -29.78 51.37
N ARG A 454 -0.80 -28.78 51.17
CA ARG A 454 -0.63 -27.61 52.07
C ARG A 454 0.32 -26.58 51.47
N SER A 455 -0.09 -25.34 51.59
CA SER A 455 0.55 -24.08 51.25
C SER A 455 1.87 -23.82 51.98
N VAL A 456 2.90 -23.34 51.26
CA VAL A 456 3.90 -22.41 51.82
C VAL A 456 4.34 -21.41 50.75
N LEU A 457 4.12 -20.14 51.05
CA LEU A 457 4.64 -18.98 50.34
C LEU A 457 6.17 -18.97 50.36
N TRP A 458 6.79 -18.67 49.19
CA TRP A 458 7.99 -17.84 49.13
C TRP A 458 7.95 -16.92 47.93
N ARG A 459 8.13 -15.63 48.22
CA ARG A 459 8.27 -14.51 47.32
C ARG A 459 9.54 -14.68 46.47
N LEU A 460 9.39 -14.54 45.15
CA LEU A 460 10.33 -13.81 44.29
C LEU A 460 9.54 -13.45 43.03
N GLY A 461 9.34 -12.15 42.85
CA GLY A 461 8.52 -11.59 41.82
C GLY A 461 9.20 -11.66 40.43
N PHE A 462 8.57 -12.34 39.53
CA PHE A 462 8.62 -12.06 38.10
C PHE A 462 7.20 -12.30 37.58
N PHE A 463 6.47 -11.23 37.38
CA PHE A 463 5.25 -11.24 36.59
C PHE A 463 5.65 -11.43 35.14
N VAL A 464 5.59 -12.66 34.67
CA VAL A 464 5.29 -12.97 33.28
C VAL A 464 3.81 -13.30 33.27
N GLU A 465 3.01 -12.35 32.89
CA GLU A 465 1.59 -12.54 32.64
C GLU A 465 1.44 -13.49 31.45
N PHE A 466 1.34 -14.79 31.73
CA PHE A 466 0.74 -15.73 30.81
C PHE A 466 -0.75 -15.36 30.76
N ARG A 467 -1.15 -14.56 29.78
CA ARG A 467 -2.57 -14.50 29.41
C ARG A 467 -2.95 -15.90 28.95
N GLU A 468 -3.83 -16.51 29.71
CA GLU A 468 -4.57 -17.69 29.31
C GLU A 468 -5.11 -17.45 27.90
N ILE A 469 -4.94 -18.45 27.05
CA ILE A 469 -5.54 -18.52 25.73
C ILE A 469 -7.05 -18.62 25.96
N GLU A 470 -7.71 -17.48 26.07
CA GLU A 470 -9.17 -17.44 25.96
C GLU A 470 -9.53 -17.90 24.55
N THR A 471 -10.28 -18.98 24.51
CA THR A 471 -10.92 -19.52 23.31
C THR A 471 -11.50 -18.37 22.49
N CYS A 472 -11.09 -18.29 21.23
CA CYS A 472 -11.65 -17.36 20.24
C CYS A 472 -13.18 -17.36 20.33
N LYS A 473 -13.77 -16.31 20.90
CA LYS A 473 -15.21 -16.10 20.85
C LYS A 473 -15.57 -15.65 19.45
N PRO A 474 -16.67 -16.14 18.88
CA PRO A 474 -17.17 -15.63 17.59
C PRO A 474 -17.51 -14.14 17.71
N PHE A 475 -17.37 -13.44 16.61
CA PHE A 475 -17.65 -12.02 16.41
C PHE A 475 -18.82 -11.52 17.28
N ASN A 476 -18.53 -10.80 18.34
CA ASN A 476 -19.50 -9.93 19.01
C ASN A 476 -19.03 -8.48 18.78
N PHE A 477 -19.51 -7.88 17.70
CA PHE A 477 -19.35 -6.46 17.48
C PHE A 477 -20.29 -5.65 18.36
N CYS A 478 -19.79 -4.59 18.97
CA CYS A 478 -20.59 -3.60 19.64
C CYS A 478 -21.63 -3.00 18.69
N LEU A 479 -22.90 -3.23 19.00
CA LEU A 479 -24.07 -2.71 18.28
C LEU A 479 -24.31 -1.20 18.47
N GLU A 480 -23.44 -0.47 19.16
CA GLU A 480 -23.68 0.93 19.51
C GLU A 480 -23.51 1.94 18.38
N GLY A 481 -22.84 1.58 17.27
CA GLY A 481 -22.65 2.50 16.14
C GLY A 481 -23.76 2.52 15.07
N LEU A 482 -24.65 1.53 15.05
CA LEU A 482 -25.63 1.38 13.97
C LEU A 482 -26.98 2.05 14.23
N GLU A 483 -27.30 2.44 15.46
CA GLU A 483 -28.54 3.20 15.72
C GLU A 483 -28.45 4.67 15.30
N GLU A 484 -27.28 5.24 15.26
CA GLU A 484 -27.08 6.63 14.80
C GLU A 484 -27.21 6.76 13.28
N PHE A 485 -26.86 5.71 12.51
CA PHE A 485 -26.99 5.69 11.05
C PHE A 485 -28.46 5.59 10.56
N ARG A 486 -29.35 5.02 11.36
CA ARG A 486 -30.78 4.94 11.03
C ARG A 486 -31.57 6.22 11.31
N ARG A 487 -31.01 7.16 12.08
CA ARG A 487 -31.69 8.44 12.40
C ARG A 487 -31.42 9.55 11.41
N ILE A 488 -30.56 9.35 10.43
CA ILE A 488 -30.23 10.37 9.41
C ILE A 488 -30.99 10.14 8.08
N GLN A 489 -31.81 9.11 7.99
CA GLN A 489 -32.64 8.83 6.80
C GLN A 489 -34.13 9.16 6.99
N PHE A 490 -34.48 10.19 7.75
CA PHE A 490 -35.84 10.81 7.70
C PHE A 490 -35.72 12.32 7.73
#